data_c9d2baddeb53f79ef64bf941008b1c44
#
_entry.id   c9d2baddeb53f79ef64bf941008b1c44
#
_cell.length_a   1.000
_cell.length_b   1.000
_cell.length_c   1.000
_cell.angle_alpha   90.00
_cell.angle_beta   90.00
_cell.angle_gamma   90.00
#
_symmetry.space_group_name_H-M   'P 1'
#
loop_
_entity.id
_entity.type
_entity.pdbx_description
1 polymer ?
#
loop_
_entity_poly.entity_id
_entity_poly.type
_entity_poly.pdbx_seq_one_letter_code
_entity_poly.pdbx_strand_id
1 'polypeptide(L)'
;MSQAGGSPEPRSPAGDPCRLGARVVIAGTRSGSGKTTVSTGIMAALRSRGLAVASAKAGPDYIDPGYHALATGRPGTNLDAWMSGLHAVAPLAARCASGSDILVVEGVMGLFDGVGATTLASSADLAAALDAPVVLVVDAAGMGASVAALVRGYRDMRPELRFGGVILNMVGSARVAVAAGRAFSFHYPENLRRIEEAGGELCFFDPLADADLPAGSTALYAAGGFPEIYAAELTDNVDLCARVKEKVLRGLVTWAECGGLLWLCRDLGGAPLCGALPASGRMTGRLTLGYRQARLRKSSPIAASGSVLRGHEFHYSAIEPSGDGLLMQPPSAGGLADAAAPGVAGFCSPTMIASYLHVHLGADPLPAERFVAAASAPTGGAGRTGSVSEEERSRRRPR
;
A
#
# COMPACT_ATOMS: atom_id res chain seq x y z
N MET A 1 -71.11 0.58 -26.98
CA MET A 1 -70.49 -0.38 -26.04
C MET A 1 -69.22 0.27 -25.45
N SER A 2 -69.24 0.42 -24.18
CA SER A 2 -68.51 1.33 -23.30
C SER A 2 -67.00 1.15 -23.34
N GLN A 3 -66.26 2.24 -23.57
CA GLN A 3 -64.83 2.35 -23.26
C GLN A 3 -64.70 2.88 -21.83
N ALA A 4 -64.14 2.07 -20.94
CA ALA A 4 -63.76 2.51 -19.63
C ALA A 4 -62.39 3.21 -19.70
N GLY A 5 -62.38 4.52 -19.56
CA GLY A 5 -61.22 5.34 -19.36
C GLY A 5 -60.70 5.13 -17.93
N GLY A 6 -59.52 4.51 -17.78
CA GLY A 6 -58.77 4.49 -16.50
C GLY A 6 -58.12 5.85 -16.30
N SER A 7 -58.61 6.59 -15.31
CA SER A 7 -57.96 7.81 -14.83
C SER A 7 -56.62 7.42 -14.17
N PRO A 8 -55.53 8.18 -14.34
CA PRO A 8 -54.28 7.93 -13.62
C PRO A 8 -54.49 8.23 -12.13
N GLU A 9 -54.08 7.29 -11.30
CA GLU A 9 -54.06 7.45 -9.84
C GLU A 9 -53.26 8.71 -9.45
N PRO A 10 -53.72 9.48 -8.48
CA PRO A 10 -53.03 10.66 -8.00
C PRO A 10 -51.70 10.19 -7.29
N ARG A 11 -50.57 10.76 -7.75
CA ARG A 11 -49.33 10.65 -7.05
C ARG A 11 -49.50 11.07 -5.59
N SER A 12 -49.04 10.21 -4.67
CA SER A 12 -49.07 10.42 -3.21
C SER A 12 -48.65 11.85 -2.84
N PRO A 13 -49.28 12.47 -1.83
CA PRO A 13 -49.01 13.86 -1.48
C PRO A 13 -47.55 14.04 -1.06
N ALA A 14 -47.00 15.21 -1.36
CA ALA A 14 -45.66 15.65 -0.96
C ALA A 14 -45.41 15.30 0.50
N GLY A 15 -44.41 14.45 0.75
CA GLY A 15 -44.05 14.05 2.10
C GLY A 15 -43.69 15.27 2.95
N ASP A 16 -43.88 15.12 4.24
CA ASP A 16 -43.54 16.10 5.27
C ASP A 16 -42.21 16.79 4.93
N PRO A 17 -42.22 18.15 4.72
CA PRO A 17 -41.02 18.89 4.32
C PRO A 17 -39.84 18.78 5.33
N CYS A 18 -40.08 18.22 6.50
CA CYS A 18 -39.02 17.91 7.51
C CYS A 18 -38.51 16.48 7.48
N ARG A 19 -39.03 15.59 6.64
CA ARG A 19 -38.59 14.19 6.62
C ARG A 19 -37.41 14.01 5.68
N LEU A 20 -36.23 13.85 6.26
CA LEU A 20 -35.00 13.47 5.53
C LEU A 20 -35.13 12.06 4.94
N GLY A 21 -34.96 11.93 3.64
CA GLY A 21 -34.89 10.66 2.92
C GLY A 21 -33.60 9.88 3.22
N ALA A 22 -33.15 9.06 2.25
CA ALA A 22 -31.88 8.36 2.37
C ALA A 22 -30.72 9.36 2.50
N ARG A 23 -29.80 9.09 3.41
CA ARG A 23 -28.69 9.99 3.73
C ARG A 23 -27.50 9.24 4.28
N VAL A 24 -26.30 9.78 4.07
CA VAL A 24 -25.05 9.23 4.60
C VAL A 24 -24.06 10.35 4.88
N VAL A 25 -23.29 10.21 5.93
CA VAL A 25 -22.15 11.10 6.25
C VAL A 25 -20.85 10.37 5.94
N ILE A 26 -20.04 10.92 5.06
CA ILE A 26 -18.69 10.45 4.76
C ILE A 26 -17.71 11.23 5.62
N ALA A 27 -17.17 10.62 6.66
CA ALA A 27 -16.24 11.26 7.59
C ALA A 27 -14.87 10.60 7.54
N GLY A 28 -13.84 11.26 8.03
CA GLY A 28 -12.48 10.71 8.03
C GLY A 28 -11.91 10.52 9.42
N THR A 29 -10.80 9.81 9.52
CA THR A 29 -10.03 9.72 10.76
C THR A 29 -9.20 10.98 11.03
N ARG A 30 -8.93 11.78 10.00
CA ARG A 30 -8.17 13.04 10.08
C ARG A 30 -8.36 13.88 8.82
N SER A 31 -7.85 15.11 8.84
CA SER A 31 -7.67 15.89 7.61
C SER A 31 -6.70 15.16 6.66
N GLY A 32 -6.94 15.24 5.36
CA GLY A 32 -6.11 14.58 4.35
C GLY A 32 -6.31 13.06 4.22
N SER A 33 -7.31 12.45 4.88
CA SER A 33 -7.63 11.01 4.69
C SER A 33 -8.26 10.67 3.33
N GLY A 34 -8.45 11.64 2.44
CA GLY A 34 -9.03 11.47 1.11
C GLY A 34 -10.57 11.53 1.06
N LYS A 35 -11.21 12.09 2.10
CA LYS A 35 -12.69 12.25 2.15
C LYS A 35 -13.26 12.86 0.90
N THR A 36 -12.73 13.97 0.42
CA THR A 36 -13.27 14.71 -0.73
C THR A 36 -13.24 13.87 -2.00
N THR A 37 -12.15 13.15 -2.26
CA THR A 37 -12.04 12.22 -3.40
C THR A 37 -13.09 11.11 -3.30
N VAL A 38 -13.21 10.49 -2.12
CA VAL A 38 -14.15 9.40 -1.87
C VAL A 38 -15.61 9.90 -1.97
N SER A 39 -15.95 11.01 -1.32
CA SER A 39 -17.30 11.58 -1.35
C SER A 39 -17.73 11.94 -2.77
N THR A 40 -16.88 12.66 -3.49
CA THR A 40 -17.12 13.08 -4.88
C THR A 40 -17.26 11.86 -5.80
N GLY A 41 -16.40 10.84 -5.63
CA GLY A 41 -16.51 9.58 -6.37
C GLY A 41 -17.81 8.83 -6.11
N ILE A 42 -18.26 8.74 -4.86
CA ILE A 42 -19.55 8.12 -4.49
C ILE A 42 -20.71 8.90 -5.09
N MET A 43 -20.70 10.24 -5.00
CA MET A 43 -21.74 11.10 -5.59
C MET A 43 -21.84 10.87 -7.10
N ALA A 44 -20.72 10.89 -7.82
CA ALA A 44 -20.67 10.64 -9.25
C ALA A 44 -21.15 9.22 -9.62
N ALA A 45 -20.75 8.21 -8.86
CA ALA A 45 -21.17 6.83 -9.08
C ALA A 45 -22.67 6.61 -8.83
N LEU A 46 -23.25 7.24 -7.83
CA LEU A 46 -24.69 7.20 -7.57
C LEU A 46 -25.46 7.88 -8.70
N ARG A 47 -25.01 9.06 -9.14
CA ARG A 47 -25.59 9.77 -10.28
C ARG A 47 -25.53 8.96 -11.56
N SER A 48 -24.42 8.30 -11.85
CA SER A 48 -24.26 7.46 -13.05
C SER A 48 -25.22 6.25 -13.06
N ARG A 49 -25.73 5.86 -11.89
CA ARG A 49 -26.78 4.84 -11.72
C ARG A 49 -28.20 5.41 -11.82
N GLY A 50 -28.34 6.68 -12.20
CA GLY A 50 -29.63 7.32 -12.39
C GLY A 50 -30.25 7.92 -11.14
N LEU A 51 -29.56 7.95 -10.00
CA LEU A 51 -30.09 8.55 -8.77
C LEU A 51 -29.93 10.08 -8.80
N ALA A 52 -30.94 10.78 -8.30
CA ALA A 52 -30.86 12.20 -8.00
C ALA A 52 -30.10 12.38 -6.67
N VAL A 53 -28.86 12.86 -6.74
CA VAL A 53 -27.99 13.01 -5.58
C VAL A 53 -27.94 14.46 -5.13
N ALA A 54 -28.27 14.72 -3.86
CA ALA A 54 -27.98 15.97 -3.19
C ALA A 54 -26.64 15.85 -2.44
N SER A 55 -25.92 16.96 -2.32
CA SER A 55 -24.63 16.99 -1.63
C SER A 55 -24.57 18.13 -0.62
N ALA A 56 -23.93 17.87 0.52
CA ALA A 56 -23.60 18.87 1.49
C ALA A 56 -22.18 18.70 2.03
N LYS A 57 -21.57 19.82 2.42
CA LYS A 57 -20.28 19.88 3.11
C LYS A 57 -20.49 20.32 4.55
N ALA A 58 -19.92 19.60 5.51
CA ALA A 58 -19.85 20.06 6.89
C ALA A 58 -18.88 21.25 7.00
N GLY A 59 -19.32 22.28 7.71
CA GLY A 59 -18.51 23.49 7.93
C GLY A 59 -18.51 24.49 6.76
N PRO A 60 -17.68 25.57 6.88
CA PRO A 60 -17.72 26.74 5.99
C PRO A 60 -16.76 26.63 4.79
N ASP A 61 -16.63 25.46 4.19
CA ASP A 61 -15.75 25.22 3.05
C ASP A 61 -16.37 25.73 1.74
N TYR A 62 -15.57 26.43 0.92
CA TYR A 62 -15.99 26.98 -0.37
C TYR A 62 -15.54 26.14 -1.58
N ILE A 63 -14.57 25.24 -1.38
CA ILE A 63 -13.91 24.50 -2.46
C ILE A 63 -14.67 23.20 -2.73
N ASP A 64 -14.87 22.38 -1.70
CA ASP A 64 -15.48 21.07 -1.83
C ASP A 64 -16.89 21.09 -2.40
N PRO A 65 -17.79 22.05 -2.04
CA PRO A 65 -19.09 22.17 -2.68
C PRO A 65 -19.05 22.37 -4.21
N GLY A 66 -17.97 22.96 -4.74
CA GLY A 66 -17.75 23.08 -6.18
C GLY A 66 -17.51 21.70 -6.85
N TYR A 67 -16.70 20.85 -6.25
CA TYR A 67 -16.50 19.48 -6.72
C TYR A 67 -17.76 18.64 -6.59
N HIS A 68 -18.51 18.83 -5.49
CA HIS A 68 -19.80 18.15 -5.29
C HIS A 68 -20.80 18.54 -6.39
N ALA A 69 -20.86 19.82 -6.76
CA ALA A 69 -21.75 20.29 -7.81
C ALA A 69 -21.41 19.67 -9.18
N LEU A 70 -20.12 19.52 -9.51
CA LEU A 70 -19.70 18.82 -10.72
C LEU A 70 -20.13 17.34 -10.70
N ALA A 71 -19.94 16.67 -9.57
CA ALA A 71 -20.27 15.25 -9.43
C ALA A 71 -21.78 14.99 -9.49
N THR A 72 -22.59 15.81 -8.80
CA THR A 72 -24.04 15.60 -8.68
C THR A 72 -24.84 16.28 -9.79
N GLY A 73 -24.28 17.32 -10.44
CA GLY A 73 -25.02 18.20 -11.35
C GLY A 73 -26.01 19.14 -10.64
N ARG A 74 -25.89 19.29 -9.31
CA ARG A 74 -26.74 20.14 -8.45
C ARG A 74 -25.85 21.02 -7.58
N PRO A 75 -26.26 22.22 -7.19
CA PRO A 75 -25.48 23.06 -6.27
C PRO A 75 -25.17 22.32 -4.96
N GLY A 76 -23.92 22.39 -4.53
CA GLY A 76 -23.51 21.91 -3.20
C GLY A 76 -23.97 22.89 -2.10
N THR A 77 -24.24 22.39 -0.91
CA THR A 77 -24.69 23.16 0.26
C THR A 77 -23.74 22.99 1.41
N ASN A 78 -23.55 24.01 2.24
CA ASN A 78 -22.84 23.90 3.51
C ASN A 78 -23.83 23.63 4.65
N LEU A 79 -23.48 22.70 5.51
CA LEU A 79 -24.14 22.44 6.79
C LEU A 79 -23.16 22.78 7.91
N ASP A 80 -23.27 23.98 8.46
CA ASP A 80 -22.40 24.47 9.53
C ASP A 80 -23.15 24.52 10.84
N ALA A 81 -22.86 23.54 11.71
CA ALA A 81 -23.52 23.44 13.01
C ALA A 81 -23.05 24.50 14.03
N TRP A 82 -21.89 25.13 13.81
CA TRP A 82 -21.43 26.23 14.65
C TRP A 82 -22.14 27.54 14.33
N MET A 83 -22.18 27.91 13.04
CA MET A 83 -22.77 29.20 12.63
C MET A 83 -24.29 29.20 12.70
N SER A 84 -24.95 28.09 12.31
CA SER A 84 -26.40 28.02 12.25
C SER A 84 -27.05 27.35 13.46
N GLY A 85 -26.26 26.71 14.33
CA GLY A 85 -26.74 25.88 15.43
C GLY A 85 -27.17 24.48 15.00
N LEU A 86 -26.98 23.48 15.86
CA LEU A 86 -27.34 22.08 15.58
C LEU A 86 -28.81 21.90 15.22
N HIS A 87 -29.71 22.70 15.82
CA HIS A 87 -31.18 22.64 15.53
C HIS A 87 -31.53 23.01 14.08
N ALA A 88 -30.69 23.80 13.41
CA ALA A 88 -30.91 24.20 12.03
C ALA A 88 -30.40 23.16 11.00
N VAL A 89 -29.53 22.22 11.41
CA VAL A 89 -28.88 21.26 10.50
C VAL A 89 -29.90 20.40 9.76
N ALA A 90 -30.84 19.78 10.46
CA ALA A 90 -31.83 18.89 9.83
C ALA A 90 -32.79 19.65 8.88
N PRO A 91 -33.38 20.82 9.22
CA PRO A 91 -34.14 21.63 8.27
C PRO A 91 -33.33 22.07 7.05
N LEU A 92 -32.08 22.48 7.22
CA LEU A 92 -31.20 22.85 6.09
C LEU A 92 -30.91 21.66 5.17
N ALA A 93 -30.59 20.49 5.75
CA ALA A 93 -30.38 19.26 5.03
C ALA A 93 -31.66 18.82 4.25
N ALA A 94 -32.83 18.92 4.85
CA ALA A 94 -34.09 18.58 4.20
C ALA A 94 -34.36 19.48 2.97
N ARG A 95 -34.09 20.78 3.06
CA ARG A 95 -34.16 21.68 1.90
C ARG A 95 -33.14 21.31 0.82
N CYS A 96 -31.89 21.01 1.20
CA CYS A 96 -30.87 20.59 0.26
C CYS A 96 -31.27 19.29 -0.46
N ALA A 97 -31.81 18.33 0.27
CA ALA A 97 -32.20 17.03 -0.24
C ALA A 97 -33.54 17.03 -1.02
N SER A 98 -34.23 18.16 -1.10
CA SER A 98 -35.53 18.25 -1.80
C SER A 98 -35.40 17.79 -3.25
N GLY A 99 -36.27 16.84 -3.67
CA GLY A 99 -36.27 16.27 -5.02
C GLY A 99 -35.00 15.43 -5.32
N SER A 100 -34.36 14.87 -4.31
CA SER A 100 -33.26 13.90 -4.46
C SER A 100 -33.60 12.55 -3.83
N ASP A 101 -32.97 11.49 -4.34
CA ASP A 101 -33.13 10.14 -3.82
C ASP A 101 -32.24 9.92 -2.61
N ILE A 102 -31.09 10.62 -2.55
CA ILE A 102 -30.11 10.50 -1.46
C ILE A 102 -29.36 11.81 -1.22
N LEU A 103 -29.08 12.10 0.05
CA LEU A 103 -28.17 13.15 0.50
C LEU A 103 -26.83 12.54 0.92
N VAL A 104 -25.74 12.95 0.29
CA VAL A 104 -24.38 12.63 0.69
C VAL A 104 -23.73 13.85 1.36
N VAL A 105 -23.37 13.71 2.62
CA VAL A 105 -22.73 14.78 3.40
C VAL A 105 -21.25 14.45 3.58
N GLU A 106 -20.37 15.31 3.10
CA GLU A 106 -18.95 15.20 3.39
C GLU A 106 -18.60 15.90 4.71
N GLY A 107 -17.96 15.17 5.63
CA GLY A 107 -17.46 15.68 6.89
C GLY A 107 -16.26 16.61 6.75
N VAL A 108 -15.94 17.31 7.82
CA VAL A 108 -14.76 18.18 7.95
C VAL A 108 -13.76 17.57 8.93
N MET A 109 -12.46 17.77 8.70
CA MET A 109 -11.36 17.26 9.56
C MET A 109 -11.53 15.77 9.91
N GLY A 110 -11.30 15.34 11.14
CA GLY A 110 -11.65 14.02 11.63
C GLY A 110 -13.10 13.96 12.12
N LEU A 111 -13.65 12.74 12.26
CA LEU A 111 -15.05 12.51 12.64
C LEU A 111 -15.44 13.26 13.93
N PHE A 112 -14.53 13.30 14.89
CA PHE A 112 -14.76 13.91 16.22
C PHE A 112 -14.11 15.27 16.40
N ASP A 113 -13.44 15.79 15.36
CA ASP A 113 -12.79 17.10 15.43
C ASP A 113 -13.85 18.21 15.24
N GLY A 114 -13.99 19.06 16.24
CA GLY A 114 -14.92 20.18 16.23
C GLY A 114 -14.23 21.52 16.46
N VAL A 115 -14.94 22.46 17.02
CA VAL A 115 -14.41 23.80 17.29
C VAL A 115 -13.35 23.77 18.37
N GLY A 116 -12.16 24.26 18.05
CA GLY A 116 -11.01 24.19 18.94
C GLY A 116 -10.56 22.76 19.22
N ALA A 117 -10.33 22.40 20.47
CA ALA A 117 -9.98 21.04 20.90
C ALA A 117 -11.19 20.27 21.44
N THR A 118 -12.39 20.56 20.94
CA THR A 118 -13.65 19.91 21.39
C THR A 118 -14.29 19.11 20.28
N THR A 119 -15.33 18.35 20.61
CA THR A 119 -16.17 17.64 19.62
C THR A 119 -17.35 18.46 19.12
N LEU A 120 -17.51 19.70 19.63
CA LEU A 120 -18.65 20.58 19.31
C LEU A 120 -18.66 20.95 17.83
N ALA A 121 -19.81 20.77 17.20
CA ALA A 121 -20.03 20.99 15.77
C ALA A 121 -19.15 20.10 14.86
N SER A 122 -18.70 18.96 15.35
CA SER A 122 -17.97 17.96 14.61
C SER A 122 -18.85 17.27 13.55
N SER A 123 -18.20 16.52 12.67
CA SER A 123 -18.91 15.63 11.72
C SER A 123 -19.79 14.60 12.46
N ALA A 124 -19.38 14.19 13.66
CA ALA A 124 -20.15 13.29 14.53
C ALA A 124 -21.44 13.93 15.04
N ASP A 125 -21.37 15.18 15.50
CA ASP A 125 -22.58 15.92 15.94
C ASP A 125 -23.55 16.13 14.79
N LEU A 126 -23.01 16.42 13.61
CA LEU A 126 -23.81 16.58 12.39
C LEU A 126 -24.49 15.25 12.00
N ALA A 127 -23.78 14.13 12.06
CA ALA A 127 -24.32 12.80 11.77
C ALA A 127 -25.44 12.43 12.76
N ALA A 128 -25.26 12.74 14.05
CA ALA A 128 -26.27 12.54 15.08
C ALA A 128 -27.52 13.41 14.84
N ALA A 129 -27.33 14.71 14.54
CA ALA A 129 -28.44 15.64 14.27
C ALA A 129 -29.24 15.24 13.01
N LEU A 130 -28.59 14.61 12.05
CA LEU A 130 -29.21 14.09 10.83
C LEU A 130 -29.78 12.68 11.02
N ASP A 131 -29.51 11.99 12.10
CA ASP A 131 -29.73 10.54 12.24
C ASP A 131 -29.20 9.79 11.00
N ALA A 132 -27.98 10.13 10.56
CA ALA A 132 -27.36 9.60 9.36
C ALA A 132 -26.31 8.53 9.70
N PRO A 133 -26.26 7.41 8.95
CA PRO A 133 -25.13 6.48 9.11
C PRO A 133 -23.84 7.14 8.67
N VAL A 134 -22.75 6.82 9.37
CA VAL A 134 -21.38 7.28 9.09
C VAL A 134 -20.63 6.22 8.31
N VAL A 135 -20.06 6.59 7.17
CA VAL A 135 -19.01 5.82 6.48
C VAL A 135 -17.68 6.48 6.80
N LEU A 136 -16.83 5.74 7.52
CA LEU A 136 -15.53 6.24 7.96
C LEU A 136 -14.46 5.98 6.93
N VAL A 137 -13.86 7.03 6.39
CA VAL A 137 -12.68 6.96 5.51
C VAL A 137 -11.43 6.98 6.37
N VAL A 138 -10.71 5.87 6.35
CA VAL A 138 -9.47 5.65 7.11
C VAL A 138 -8.29 5.76 6.17
N ASP A 139 -7.32 6.62 6.50
CA ASP A 139 -6.01 6.58 5.90
C ASP A 139 -5.28 5.34 6.44
N ALA A 140 -5.16 4.32 5.59
CA ALA A 140 -4.55 3.05 5.93
C ALA A 140 -3.08 2.93 5.46
N ALA A 141 -2.46 4.05 5.04
CA ALA A 141 -1.07 4.05 4.60
C ALA A 141 -0.15 3.50 5.70
N GLY A 142 0.59 2.44 5.36
CA GLY A 142 1.50 1.77 6.29
C GLY A 142 0.82 1.00 7.44
N MET A 143 -0.49 0.81 7.40
CA MET A 143 -1.24 0.07 8.41
C MET A 143 -1.59 -1.34 7.93
N GLY A 144 -1.27 -2.34 8.75
CA GLY A 144 -1.77 -3.71 8.61
C GLY A 144 -2.99 -3.95 9.52
N ALA A 145 -3.01 -5.05 10.26
CA ALA A 145 -4.11 -5.42 11.16
C ALA A 145 -4.43 -4.37 12.24
N SER A 146 -3.50 -3.46 12.56
CA SER A 146 -3.71 -2.36 13.51
C SER A 146 -4.80 -1.38 13.08
N VAL A 147 -5.16 -1.32 11.79
CA VAL A 147 -6.29 -0.52 11.30
C VAL A 147 -7.59 -0.93 11.98
N ALA A 148 -7.75 -2.21 12.32
CA ALA A 148 -8.93 -2.71 13.03
C ALA A 148 -9.07 -2.10 14.45
N ALA A 149 -7.96 -1.89 15.16
CA ALA A 149 -7.97 -1.23 16.48
C ALA A 149 -8.38 0.24 16.35
N LEU A 150 -7.87 0.94 15.32
CA LEU A 150 -8.26 2.31 15.03
C LEU A 150 -9.76 2.43 14.74
N VAL A 151 -10.29 1.57 13.86
CA VAL A 151 -11.72 1.54 13.50
C VAL A 151 -12.59 1.26 14.73
N ARG A 152 -12.19 0.30 15.59
CA ARG A 152 -12.90 0.01 16.83
C ARG A 152 -12.94 1.23 17.76
N GLY A 153 -11.82 1.92 17.94
CA GLY A 153 -11.75 3.15 18.73
C GLY A 153 -12.74 4.22 18.25
N TYR A 154 -12.81 4.44 16.94
CA TYR A 154 -13.77 5.38 16.35
C TYR A 154 -15.23 4.96 16.55
N ARG A 155 -15.53 3.67 16.39
CA ARG A 155 -16.88 3.15 16.57
C ARG A 155 -17.33 3.21 18.03
N ASP A 156 -16.43 2.85 18.94
CA ASP A 156 -16.77 2.67 20.35
C ASP A 156 -16.73 4.01 21.12
N MET A 157 -16.14 5.08 20.54
CA MET A 157 -16.07 6.42 21.17
C MET A 157 -17.45 7.09 21.30
N ARG A 158 -18.37 6.86 20.35
CA ARG A 158 -19.75 7.35 20.38
C ARG A 158 -20.71 6.25 19.91
N PRO A 159 -21.11 5.32 20.81
CA PRO A 159 -21.89 4.15 20.45
C PRO A 159 -23.27 4.46 19.85
N GLU A 160 -23.81 5.66 20.10
CA GLU A 160 -25.09 6.11 19.55
C GLU A 160 -25.01 6.45 18.06
N LEU A 161 -23.82 6.65 17.50
CA LEU A 161 -23.66 6.88 16.06
C LEU A 161 -23.83 5.56 15.30
N ARG A 162 -24.60 5.62 14.23
CA ARG A 162 -24.75 4.47 13.32
C ARG A 162 -23.56 4.43 12.38
N PHE A 163 -22.69 3.42 12.54
CA PHE A 163 -21.64 3.14 11.58
C PHE A 163 -22.22 2.35 10.39
N GLY A 164 -22.23 2.95 9.19
CA GLY A 164 -22.67 2.31 7.96
C GLY A 164 -21.59 1.50 7.26
N GLY A 165 -20.30 1.80 7.55
CA GLY A 165 -19.18 1.10 6.95
C GLY A 165 -17.86 1.83 7.14
N VAL A 166 -16.79 1.22 6.61
CA VAL A 166 -15.43 1.75 6.60
C VAL A 166 -14.86 1.64 5.21
N ILE A 167 -14.19 2.70 4.75
CA ILE A 167 -13.42 2.69 3.52
C ILE A 167 -11.95 2.83 3.91
N LEU A 168 -11.16 1.81 3.67
CA LEU A 168 -9.70 1.88 3.80
C LEU A 168 -9.16 2.57 2.57
N ASN A 169 -8.65 3.77 2.75
CA ASN A 169 -8.07 4.58 1.68
C ASN A 169 -6.55 4.64 1.84
N MET A 170 -5.85 5.00 0.77
CA MET A 170 -4.38 5.06 0.75
C MET A 170 -3.74 3.73 1.15
N VAL A 171 -4.43 2.62 0.93
CA VAL A 171 -3.85 1.29 1.09
C VAL A 171 -2.70 1.19 0.10
N GLY A 172 -1.49 1.00 0.61
CA GLY A 172 -0.33 0.82 -0.24
C GLY A 172 -0.49 -0.46 -1.06
N SER A 173 -0.56 -0.34 -2.37
CA SER A 173 -0.37 -1.49 -3.24
C SER A 173 1.13 -1.67 -3.43
N ALA A 174 1.66 -2.84 -3.04
CA ALA A 174 3.01 -3.21 -3.43
C ALA A 174 3.02 -3.51 -4.92
N ARG A 175 3.60 -2.64 -5.73
CA ARG A 175 3.88 -2.94 -7.14
C ARG A 175 5.25 -3.60 -7.23
N VAL A 176 5.24 -4.90 -7.47
CA VAL A 176 6.44 -5.74 -7.52
C VAL A 176 6.91 -5.84 -8.97
N ALA A 177 8.01 -5.15 -9.29
CA ALA A 177 8.72 -5.37 -10.55
C ALA A 177 9.32 -6.77 -10.53
N VAL A 178 8.89 -7.63 -11.45
CA VAL A 178 9.39 -9.01 -11.58
C VAL A 178 10.29 -9.10 -12.81
N ALA A 179 11.59 -9.30 -12.58
CA ALA A 179 12.52 -9.54 -13.67
C ALA A 179 12.18 -10.87 -14.35
N ALA A 180 11.88 -10.84 -15.66
CA ALA A 180 11.45 -11.99 -16.44
C ALA A 180 12.13 -12.01 -17.81
N GLY A 181 11.79 -12.95 -18.67
CA GLY A 181 12.37 -13.10 -19.99
C GLY A 181 13.50 -14.12 -20.03
N ARG A 182 14.33 -14.06 -21.07
CA ARG A 182 15.35 -15.10 -21.36
C ARG A 182 16.44 -15.18 -20.29
N ALA A 183 16.83 -14.05 -19.72
CA ALA A 183 17.85 -14.00 -18.69
C ALA A 183 17.35 -14.40 -17.30
N PHE A 184 16.03 -14.23 -17.04
CA PHE A 184 15.36 -14.50 -15.75
C PHE A 184 14.12 -15.35 -15.95
N SER A 185 14.31 -16.63 -16.17
CA SER A 185 13.23 -17.58 -16.48
C SER A 185 12.89 -18.54 -15.34
N PHE A 186 13.61 -18.47 -14.22
CA PHE A 186 13.48 -19.43 -13.13
C PHE A 186 12.68 -18.84 -11.98
N HIS A 187 11.34 -18.81 -12.14
CA HIS A 187 10.40 -18.41 -11.09
C HIS A 187 9.61 -19.65 -10.63
N TYR A 188 9.41 -19.78 -9.32
CA TYR A 188 8.37 -20.66 -8.81
C TYR A 188 7.01 -20.00 -9.02
N PRO A 189 6.08 -20.60 -9.80
CA PRO A 189 4.73 -20.03 -9.96
C PRO A 189 4.03 -19.81 -8.61
N GLU A 190 4.32 -20.69 -7.64
CA GLU A 190 3.80 -20.60 -6.30
C GLU A 190 4.28 -19.34 -5.57
N ASN A 191 5.53 -18.93 -5.75
CA ASN A 191 6.05 -17.70 -5.15
C ASN A 191 5.32 -16.47 -5.69
N LEU A 192 5.11 -16.42 -7.01
CA LEU A 192 4.36 -15.35 -7.66
C LEU A 192 2.93 -15.29 -7.13
N ARG A 193 2.25 -16.44 -7.06
CA ARG A 193 0.90 -16.54 -6.51
C ARG A 193 0.83 -16.08 -5.04
N ARG A 194 1.80 -16.44 -4.20
CA ARG A 194 1.86 -16.01 -2.80
C ARG A 194 2.08 -14.50 -2.65
N ILE A 195 2.85 -13.88 -3.53
CA ILE A 195 3.02 -12.42 -3.56
C ILE A 195 1.69 -11.74 -3.92
N GLU A 196 0.94 -12.27 -4.92
CA GLU A 196 -0.39 -11.74 -5.28
C GLU A 196 -1.42 -11.93 -4.15
N GLU A 197 -1.46 -13.12 -3.53
CA GLU A 197 -2.33 -13.42 -2.37
C GLU A 197 -2.05 -12.49 -1.17
N ALA A 198 -0.79 -12.08 -1.00
CA ALA A 198 -0.40 -11.10 0.01
C ALA A 198 -0.78 -9.64 -0.36
N GLY A 199 -1.36 -9.40 -1.54
CA GLY A 199 -1.78 -8.08 -2.03
C GLY A 199 -0.75 -7.37 -2.90
N GLY A 200 0.28 -8.06 -3.39
CA GLY A 200 1.24 -7.53 -4.35
C GLY A 200 0.69 -7.53 -5.78
N GLU A 201 0.89 -6.44 -6.51
CA GLU A 201 0.64 -6.35 -7.95
C GLU A 201 1.91 -6.73 -8.70
N LEU A 202 1.91 -7.84 -9.45
CA LEU A 202 3.07 -8.27 -10.23
C LEU A 202 3.15 -7.50 -11.55
N CYS A 203 4.27 -6.83 -11.76
CA CYS A 203 4.57 -6.07 -12.97
C CYS A 203 5.84 -6.64 -13.63
N PHE A 204 5.66 -7.49 -14.63
CA PHE A 204 6.77 -8.14 -15.31
C PHE A 204 7.51 -7.16 -16.22
N PHE A 205 8.84 -7.31 -16.32
CA PHE A 205 9.70 -6.60 -17.25
C PHE A 205 10.85 -7.50 -17.70
N ASP A 206 11.38 -7.26 -18.89
CA ASP A 206 12.53 -8.00 -19.43
C ASP A 206 13.81 -7.16 -19.28
N PRO A 207 14.75 -7.53 -18.42
CA PRO A 207 16.02 -6.83 -18.27
C PRO A 207 16.88 -6.72 -19.55
N LEU A 208 16.58 -7.49 -20.58
CA LEU A 208 17.26 -7.41 -21.87
C LEU A 208 16.63 -6.39 -22.82
N ALA A 209 15.39 -5.94 -22.58
CA ALA A 209 14.63 -5.13 -23.51
C ALA A 209 14.12 -3.80 -22.92
N ASP A 210 13.71 -3.80 -21.65
CA ASP A 210 13.10 -2.64 -21.01
C ASP A 210 14.17 -1.67 -20.48
N ALA A 211 13.96 -0.38 -20.65
CA ALA A 211 14.91 0.66 -20.23
C ALA A 211 14.72 1.14 -18.79
N ASP A 212 13.64 0.72 -18.09
CA ASP A 212 13.36 1.05 -16.68
C ASP A 212 12.49 -0.04 -16.04
N LEU A 213 12.40 -0.01 -14.72
CA LEU A 213 11.41 -0.78 -13.99
C LEU A 213 9.99 -0.28 -14.30
N PRO A 214 8.96 -1.13 -14.26
CA PRO A 214 7.57 -0.72 -14.41
C PRO A 214 7.24 0.48 -13.52
N ALA A 215 6.49 1.44 -14.08
CA ALA A 215 6.18 2.69 -13.39
C ALA A 215 5.49 2.44 -12.06
N GLY A 216 5.90 3.16 -11.01
CA GLY A 216 5.33 3.02 -9.66
C GLY A 216 5.76 1.77 -8.90
N SER A 217 6.77 1.02 -9.38
CA SER A 217 7.31 -0.12 -8.64
C SER A 217 7.84 0.29 -7.28
N THR A 218 7.39 -0.41 -6.25
CA THR A 218 7.79 -0.25 -4.84
C THR A 218 8.69 -1.39 -4.36
N ALA A 219 8.75 -2.48 -5.14
CA ALA A 219 9.65 -3.60 -4.90
C ALA A 219 10.20 -4.17 -6.21
N LEU A 220 11.33 -4.88 -6.09
CA LEU A 220 11.98 -5.69 -7.12
C LEU A 220 12.08 -7.14 -6.66
N TYR A 221 11.55 -8.06 -7.45
CA TYR A 221 11.79 -9.50 -7.35
C TYR A 221 12.58 -9.95 -8.57
N ALA A 222 13.85 -10.25 -8.38
CA ALA A 222 14.75 -10.80 -9.40
C ALA A 222 15.12 -12.24 -9.00
N ALA A 223 14.39 -13.19 -9.54
CA ALA A 223 14.57 -14.62 -9.25
C ALA A 223 15.77 -15.22 -10.01
N GLY A 224 15.81 -16.53 -10.12
CA GLY A 224 16.85 -17.24 -10.82
C GLY A 224 16.80 -17.10 -12.33
N GLY A 225 17.88 -17.47 -12.98
CA GLY A 225 18.03 -17.43 -14.41
C GLY A 225 19.47 -17.67 -14.81
N PHE A 226 19.81 -17.25 -16.01
CA PHE A 226 21.11 -17.47 -16.63
C PHE A 226 21.76 -16.14 -17.07
N PRO A 227 21.99 -15.19 -16.14
CA PRO A 227 22.56 -13.89 -16.49
C PRO A 227 23.96 -14.01 -17.10
N GLU A 228 24.70 -15.10 -16.82
CA GLU A 228 26.00 -15.39 -17.42
C GLU A 228 25.95 -15.63 -18.93
N ILE A 229 24.85 -16.18 -19.43
CA ILE A 229 24.64 -16.42 -20.86
C ILE A 229 24.34 -15.10 -21.58
N TYR A 230 23.66 -14.20 -20.90
CA TYR A 230 23.18 -12.90 -21.44
C TYR A 230 23.99 -11.71 -20.88
N ALA A 231 25.20 -11.95 -20.38
CA ALA A 231 25.96 -10.92 -19.70
C ALA A 231 26.27 -9.71 -20.60
N ALA A 232 26.53 -9.94 -21.88
CA ALA A 232 26.76 -8.86 -22.85
C ALA A 232 25.51 -8.00 -23.05
N GLU A 233 24.36 -8.63 -23.33
CA GLU A 233 23.09 -7.90 -23.53
C GLU A 233 22.66 -7.15 -22.24
N LEU A 234 22.85 -7.74 -21.06
CA LEU A 234 22.60 -7.08 -19.77
C LEU A 234 23.54 -5.89 -19.53
N THR A 235 24.80 -6.01 -19.96
CA THR A 235 25.79 -4.90 -19.91
C THR A 235 25.38 -3.75 -20.85
N ASP A 236 24.90 -4.08 -22.06
CA ASP A 236 24.47 -3.08 -23.04
C ASP A 236 23.26 -2.27 -22.58
N ASN A 237 22.43 -2.82 -21.69
CA ASN A 237 21.29 -2.10 -21.10
C ASN A 237 21.73 -1.23 -19.90
N VAL A 238 22.62 -0.28 -20.19
CA VAL A 238 23.23 0.63 -19.19
C VAL A 238 22.18 1.44 -18.43
N ASP A 239 21.13 1.90 -19.12
CA ASP A 239 20.09 2.75 -18.53
C ASP A 239 19.32 2.00 -17.46
N LEU A 240 18.86 0.80 -17.74
CA LEU A 240 18.14 -0.03 -16.75
C LEU A 240 19.06 -0.36 -15.58
N CYS A 241 20.29 -0.79 -15.82
CA CYS A 241 21.24 -1.12 -14.76
C CYS A 241 21.49 0.08 -13.83
N ALA A 242 21.65 1.29 -14.38
CA ALA A 242 21.83 2.51 -13.59
C ALA A 242 20.59 2.85 -12.75
N ARG A 243 19.40 2.73 -13.34
CA ARG A 243 18.11 2.99 -12.64
C ARG A 243 17.86 1.97 -11.53
N VAL A 244 18.10 0.68 -11.78
CA VAL A 244 17.99 -0.37 -10.76
C VAL A 244 18.95 -0.10 -9.61
N LYS A 245 20.21 0.21 -9.91
CA LYS A 245 21.22 0.59 -8.89
C LYS A 245 20.72 1.75 -8.04
N GLU A 246 20.30 2.84 -8.68
CA GLU A 246 19.82 4.03 -7.99
C GLU A 246 18.64 3.70 -7.06
N LYS A 247 17.63 3.01 -7.57
CA LYS A 247 16.43 2.66 -6.80
C LYS A 247 16.74 1.72 -5.64
N VAL A 248 17.56 0.70 -5.85
CA VAL A 248 17.98 -0.24 -4.79
C VAL A 248 18.77 0.50 -3.69
N LEU A 249 19.72 1.35 -4.06
CA LEU A 249 20.49 2.13 -3.07
C LEU A 249 19.63 3.17 -2.34
N ARG A 250 18.52 3.62 -2.93
CA ARG A 250 17.53 4.50 -2.28
C ARG A 250 16.51 3.73 -1.45
N GLY A 251 16.63 2.41 -1.36
CA GLY A 251 15.79 1.59 -0.49
C GLY A 251 14.58 0.93 -1.17
N LEU A 252 14.59 0.78 -2.50
CA LEU A 252 13.63 -0.10 -3.18
C LEU A 252 13.68 -1.48 -2.52
N VAL A 253 12.53 -1.96 -2.07
CA VAL A 253 12.44 -3.27 -1.43
C VAL A 253 12.82 -4.35 -2.44
N THR A 254 13.88 -5.12 -2.15
CA THR A 254 14.51 -5.99 -3.14
C THR A 254 14.66 -7.42 -2.62
N TRP A 255 14.18 -8.37 -3.40
CA TRP A 255 14.41 -9.80 -3.21
C TRP A 255 15.08 -10.35 -4.47
N ALA A 256 16.34 -10.77 -4.34
CA ALA A 256 17.16 -11.29 -5.44
C ALA A 256 17.71 -12.69 -5.12
N GLU A 257 17.46 -13.63 -6.02
CA GLU A 257 17.88 -15.04 -5.90
C GLU A 257 18.82 -15.41 -7.05
N CYS A 258 19.93 -16.05 -6.77
CA CYS A 258 20.85 -16.67 -7.74
C CYS A 258 21.19 -15.74 -8.93
N GLY A 259 20.51 -15.87 -10.06
CA GLY A 259 20.68 -14.97 -11.22
C GLY A 259 20.44 -13.50 -10.88
N GLY A 260 19.40 -13.23 -10.07
CA GLY A 260 19.11 -11.88 -9.58
C GLY A 260 20.20 -11.31 -8.67
N LEU A 261 20.81 -12.15 -7.82
CA LEU A 261 21.99 -11.77 -7.03
C LEU A 261 23.14 -11.33 -7.95
N LEU A 262 23.45 -12.16 -8.97
CA LEU A 262 24.55 -11.88 -9.90
C LEU A 262 24.30 -10.57 -10.67
N TRP A 263 23.08 -10.35 -11.15
CA TRP A 263 22.73 -9.13 -11.87
C TRP A 263 22.90 -7.85 -11.04
N LEU A 264 22.65 -7.93 -9.73
CA LEU A 264 22.88 -6.80 -8.82
C LEU A 264 24.35 -6.57 -8.46
N CYS A 265 25.26 -7.49 -8.75
CA CYS A 265 26.70 -7.32 -8.56
C CYS A 265 27.27 -6.22 -9.46
N ARG A 266 28.51 -5.81 -9.19
CA ARG A 266 29.26 -4.83 -10.01
C ARG A 266 29.50 -5.34 -11.42
N ASP A 267 29.88 -6.59 -11.51
CA ASP A 267 30.20 -7.25 -12.77
C ASP A 267 30.07 -8.76 -12.63
N LEU A 268 30.05 -9.47 -13.77
CA LEU A 268 30.14 -10.91 -13.88
C LEU A 268 31.24 -11.26 -14.88
N GLY A 269 32.38 -11.76 -14.38
CA GLY A 269 33.53 -12.09 -15.21
C GLY A 269 34.12 -10.88 -15.94
N GLY A 270 34.01 -9.69 -15.37
CA GLY A 270 34.44 -8.43 -15.97
C GLY A 270 33.39 -7.72 -16.82
N ALA A 271 32.24 -8.35 -17.14
CA ALA A 271 31.10 -7.71 -17.78
C ALA A 271 30.35 -6.85 -16.77
N PRO A 272 30.27 -5.51 -16.91
CA PRO A 272 29.58 -4.64 -15.96
C PRO A 272 28.09 -4.99 -15.87
N LEU A 273 27.54 -4.98 -14.64
CA LEU A 273 26.11 -5.18 -14.34
C LEU A 273 25.56 -4.02 -13.51
N CYS A 274 24.46 -4.22 -12.75
CA CYS A 274 23.82 -3.10 -12.04
C CYS A 274 24.73 -2.42 -11.01
N GLY A 275 25.64 -3.13 -10.33
CA GLY A 275 26.52 -2.58 -9.32
C GLY A 275 25.81 -2.04 -8.08
N ALA A 276 24.64 -2.57 -7.76
CA ALA A 276 23.91 -2.27 -6.53
C ALA A 276 24.50 -2.98 -5.30
N LEU A 277 25.19 -4.11 -5.51
CA LEU A 277 25.90 -4.86 -4.49
C LEU A 277 27.41 -4.60 -4.59
N PRO A 278 28.14 -4.58 -3.46
CA PRO A 278 29.60 -4.36 -3.44
C PRO A 278 30.40 -5.64 -3.76
N ALA A 279 29.87 -6.48 -4.65
CA ALA A 279 30.46 -7.78 -5.02
C ALA A 279 30.67 -7.87 -6.53
N SER A 280 31.64 -8.69 -6.94
CA SER A 280 31.89 -9.09 -8.32
C SER A 280 31.66 -10.59 -8.45
N GLY A 281 30.98 -10.98 -9.53
CA GLY A 281 30.69 -12.37 -9.85
C GLY A 281 31.74 -12.97 -10.78
N ARG A 282 31.94 -14.27 -10.70
CA ARG A 282 32.75 -15.05 -11.64
C ARG A 282 32.17 -16.44 -11.82
N MET A 283 32.30 -16.99 -13.02
CA MET A 283 31.99 -18.39 -13.25
C MET A 283 33.03 -19.28 -12.68
N THR A 284 32.62 -20.44 -12.16
CA THR A 284 33.50 -21.48 -11.63
C THR A 284 33.31 -22.78 -12.43
N GLY A 285 34.30 -23.62 -12.53
CA GLY A 285 34.15 -24.94 -13.16
C GLY A 285 33.39 -25.94 -12.26
N ARG A 286 32.90 -25.54 -11.09
CA ARG A 286 32.28 -26.42 -10.11
C ARG A 286 30.84 -26.07 -9.89
N LEU A 287 29.97 -27.09 -10.01
CA LEU A 287 28.55 -26.96 -9.65
C LEU A 287 28.41 -26.93 -8.11
N THR A 288 27.69 -25.92 -7.61
CA THR A 288 27.14 -25.91 -6.26
C THR A 288 25.66 -26.29 -6.37
N LEU A 289 25.30 -27.44 -5.83
CA LEU A 289 23.94 -27.98 -5.85
C LEU A 289 23.58 -28.56 -4.49
N GLY A 290 22.42 -28.25 -3.97
CA GLY A 290 21.88 -28.94 -2.80
C GLY A 290 20.94 -28.10 -1.96
N TYR A 291 20.25 -28.77 -1.05
CA TYR A 291 19.37 -28.11 -0.08
C TYR A 291 20.17 -27.37 0.98
N ARG A 292 19.59 -26.26 1.45
CA ARG A 292 20.18 -25.40 2.49
C ARG A 292 19.13 -24.97 3.51
N GLN A 293 19.63 -24.77 4.73
CA GLN A 293 19.01 -23.96 5.76
C GLN A 293 19.83 -22.68 5.91
N ALA A 294 19.20 -21.53 5.68
CA ALA A 294 19.85 -20.23 5.80
C ALA A 294 19.29 -19.49 7.01
N ARG A 295 20.10 -19.34 8.05
CA ARG A 295 19.74 -18.49 9.20
C ARG A 295 20.13 -17.05 8.90
N LEU A 296 19.16 -16.15 8.97
CA LEU A 296 19.39 -14.72 8.77
C LEU A 296 20.22 -14.17 9.94
N ARG A 297 21.31 -13.50 9.63
CA ARG A 297 22.13 -12.77 10.60
C ARG A 297 21.66 -11.31 10.77
N LYS A 298 20.97 -10.80 9.77
CA LYS A 298 20.35 -9.47 9.72
C LYS A 298 18.91 -9.61 9.24
N SER A 299 18.03 -8.72 9.66
CA SER A 299 16.67 -8.68 9.13
C SER A 299 16.66 -8.34 7.64
N SER A 300 15.66 -8.85 6.94
CA SER A 300 15.43 -8.64 5.51
C SER A 300 13.93 -8.36 5.26
N PRO A 301 13.52 -7.97 4.05
CA PRO A 301 12.11 -7.76 3.76
C PRO A 301 11.27 -9.04 3.83
N ILE A 302 11.87 -10.24 3.77
CA ILE A 302 11.14 -11.51 3.79
C ILE A 302 11.22 -12.23 5.13
N ALA A 303 12.20 -11.90 6.00
CA ALA A 303 12.39 -12.59 7.26
C ALA A 303 13.15 -11.73 8.28
N ALA A 304 12.86 -11.92 9.57
CA ALA A 304 13.58 -11.26 10.66
C ALA A 304 14.95 -11.91 10.92
N SER A 305 15.86 -11.17 11.56
CA SER A 305 17.12 -11.74 12.07
C SER A 305 16.84 -12.94 12.97
N GLY A 306 17.65 -13.98 12.83
CA GLY A 306 17.48 -15.26 13.54
C GLY A 306 16.53 -16.25 12.89
N SER A 307 15.65 -15.82 11.99
CA SER A 307 14.77 -16.73 11.21
C SER A 307 15.58 -17.69 10.35
N VAL A 308 15.01 -18.85 10.06
CA VAL A 308 15.60 -19.86 9.18
C VAL A 308 14.75 -20.02 7.94
N LEU A 309 15.31 -19.76 6.77
CA LEU A 309 14.74 -20.08 5.47
C LEU A 309 15.25 -21.43 4.99
N ARG A 310 14.38 -22.20 4.32
CA ARG A 310 14.74 -23.44 3.63
C ARG A 310 14.68 -23.22 2.14
N GLY A 311 15.66 -23.74 1.43
CA GLY A 311 15.73 -23.63 -0.02
C GLY A 311 16.82 -24.54 -0.59
N HIS A 312 17.21 -24.25 -1.82
CA HIS A 312 18.33 -24.92 -2.46
C HIS A 312 19.23 -23.91 -3.17
N GLU A 313 20.44 -24.31 -3.45
CA GLU A 313 21.38 -23.64 -4.36
C GLU A 313 21.57 -24.48 -5.63
N PHE A 314 21.67 -23.81 -6.77
CA PHE A 314 22.01 -24.43 -8.06
C PHE A 314 22.73 -23.40 -8.92
N HIS A 315 24.05 -23.38 -8.89
CA HIS A 315 24.84 -22.42 -9.65
C HIS A 315 26.28 -22.89 -9.93
N TYR A 316 26.87 -22.34 -11.00
CA TYR A 316 28.26 -22.51 -11.38
C TYR A 316 29.11 -21.25 -11.12
N SER A 317 28.64 -20.34 -10.30
CA SER A 317 29.26 -19.04 -10.06
C SER A 317 29.66 -18.87 -8.60
N ALA A 318 30.51 -17.88 -8.35
CA ALA A 318 30.84 -17.38 -7.02
C ALA A 318 30.90 -15.85 -7.06
N ILE A 319 30.60 -15.21 -5.94
CA ILE A 319 30.72 -13.77 -5.77
C ILE A 319 31.76 -13.44 -4.70
N GLU A 320 32.45 -12.31 -4.87
CA GLU A 320 33.45 -11.81 -3.92
C GLU A 320 33.24 -10.30 -3.71
N PRO A 321 33.03 -9.85 -2.44
CA PRO A 321 32.85 -10.66 -1.24
C PRO A 321 31.51 -11.43 -1.28
N SER A 322 31.50 -12.58 -0.57
CA SER A 322 30.33 -13.47 -0.50
C SER A 322 29.13 -12.88 0.26
N GLY A 323 29.34 -11.77 0.96
CA GLY A 323 28.34 -11.16 1.85
C GLY A 323 28.36 -11.76 3.26
N ASP A 324 27.53 -11.19 4.15
CA ASP A 324 27.49 -11.54 5.57
C ASP A 324 26.07 -11.68 6.15
N GLY A 325 25.05 -11.70 5.27
CA GLY A 325 23.65 -11.64 5.64
C GLY A 325 23.06 -12.93 6.17
N LEU A 326 23.57 -14.08 5.72
CA LEU A 326 23.03 -15.41 5.98
C LEU A 326 24.12 -16.37 6.45
N LEU A 327 23.80 -17.21 7.42
CA LEU A 327 24.58 -18.41 7.76
C LEU A 327 23.94 -19.59 7.02
N MET A 328 24.62 -20.05 5.97
CA MET A 328 24.20 -21.18 5.13
C MET A 328 24.67 -22.48 5.76
N GLN A 329 23.78 -23.45 5.90
CA GLN A 329 24.06 -24.75 6.48
C GLN A 329 23.39 -25.87 5.65
N PRO A 330 24.01 -27.04 5.55
CA PRO A 330 23.29 -28.20 5.01
C PRO A 330 22.12 -28.57 5.93
N PRO A 331 21.09 -29.31 5.43
CA PRO A 331 20.04 -29.84 6.26
C PRO A 331 20.57 -30.71 7.39
N SER A 332 19.97 -30.62 8.57
CA SER A 332 20.41 -31.33 9.78
C SER A 332 20.18 -32.86 9.76
N ALA A 333 19.49 -33.39 8.73
CA ALA A 333 19.17 -34.81 8.62
C ALA A 333 19.39 -35.34 7.21
N GLY A 334 20.22 -36.40 7.07
CA GLY A 334 20.32 -37.24 5.89
C GLY A 334 21.46 -36.83 4.93
N GLY A 335 22.63 -37.44 5.10
CA GLY A 335 23.80 -37.23 4.30
C GLY A 335 23.61 -37.46 2.79
N LEU A 336 23.71 -36.37 2.06
CA LEU A 336 24.35 -36.41 0.74
C LEU A 336 25.79 -35.89 0.99
N ALA A 337 26.78 -36.71 0.68
CA ALA A 337 28.17 -36.52 1.02
C ALA A 337 28.88 -35.31 0.38
N ASP A 338 28.15 -34.46 -0.38
CA ASP A 338 28.67 -33.28 -1.07
C ASP A 338 28.04 -31.95 -0.57
N ALA A 339 27.49 -31.92 0.64
CA ALA A 339 27.02 -30.67 1.22
C ALA A 339 28.21 -29.71 1.42
N ALA A 340 28.17 -28.55 0.77
CA ALA A 340 29.12 -27.48 0.99
C ALA A 340 29.23 -27.18 2.50
N ALA A 341 30.45 -26.89 2.97
CA ALA A 341 30.68 -26.55 4.38
C ALA A 341 29.79 -25.35 4.79
N PRO A 342 29.39 -25.30 6.07
CA PRO A 342 28.71 -24.12 6.60
C PRO A 342 29.48 -22.85 6.28
N GLY A 343 28.80 -21.82 5.79
CA GLY A 343 29.47 -20.58 5.43
C GLY A 343 28.53 -19.36 5.55
N VAL A 344 29.14 -18.20 5.62
CA VAL A 344 28.41 -16.94 5.64
C VAL A 344 28.35 -16.40 4.22
N ALA A 345 27.17 -16.05 3.75
CA ALA A 345 26.95 -15.59 2.38
C ALA A 345 25.71 -14.66 2.28
N GLY A 346 25.55 -14.04 1.09
CA GLY A 346 24.42 -13.19 0.78
C GLY A 346 24.41 -11.84 1.50
N PHE A 347 23.56 -10.98 1.05
CA PHE A 347 23.39 -9.62 1.55
C PHE A 347 21.98 -9.45 2.12
N CYS A 348 21.89 -8.92 3.35
CA CYS A 348 20.63 -8.63 4.01
C CYS A 348 20.65 -7.22 4.60
N SER A 349 19.55 -6.50 4.39
CA SER A 349 19.22 -5.24 5.04
C SER A 349 17.70 -5.16 5.24
N PRO A 350 17.14 -4.19 5.97
CA PRO A 350 15.69 -4.06 6.09
C PRO A 350 14.94 -3.95 4.76
N THR A 351 15.60 -3.51 3.69
CA THR A 351 15.01 -3.34 2.36
C THR A 351 15.54 -4.33 1.33
N MET A 352 16.46 -5.23 1.67
CA MET A 352 17.04 -6.13 0.68
C MET A 352 17.37 -7.50 1.26
N ILE A 353 17.15 -8.53 0.44
CA ILE A 353 17.81 -9.84 0.53
C ILE A 353 18.31 -10.23 -0.86
N ALA A 354 19.57 -10.60 -0.96
CA ALA A 354 20.16 -11.09 -2.19
C ALA A 354 21.10 -12.27 -1.85
N SER A 355 20.83 -13.45 -2.40
CA SER A 355 21.59 -14.68 -2.10
C SER A 355 21.48 -15.70 -3.22
N TYR A 356 22.30 -16.75 -3.18
CA TYR A 356 22.17 -17.91 -4.06
C TYR A 356 21.00 -18.82 -3.68
N LEU A 357 20.40 -18.62 -2.50
CA LEU A 357 19.30 -19.45 -2.01
C LEU A 357 18.04 -19.20 -2.82
N HIS A 358 17.49 -20.24 -3.45
CA HIS A 358 16.14 -20.27 -3.99
C HIS A 358 15.17 -20.72 -2.91
N VAL A 359 14.19 -19.88 -2.60
CA VAL A 359 13.18 -20.14 -1.57
C VAL A 359 11.86 -20.50 -2.23
N HIS A 360 11.19 -21.56 -1.76
CA HIS A 360 9.87 -21.95 -2.23
C HIS A 360 8.80 -21.70 -1.16
N LEU A 361 7.79 -20.89 -1.48
CA LEU A 361 6.79 -20.39 -0.52
C LEU A 361 5.56 -21.29 -0.32
N GLY A 362 5.55 -22.48 -0.92
CA GLY A 362 4.36 -23.36 -0.88
C GLY A 362 3.91 -23.75 0.54
N ALA A 363 4.84 -23.87 1.49
CA ALA A 363 4.54 -24.27 2.86
C ALA A 363 4.44 -23.08 3.85
N ASP A 364 5.01 -21.93 3.51
CA ASP A 364 5.07 -20.76 4.39
C ASP A 364 4.80 -19.47 3.59
N PRO A 365 3.63 -18.84 3.73
CA PRO A 365 3.30 -17.58 3.07
C PRO A 365 3.97 -16.37 3.71
N LEU A 366 4.48 -16.48 4.93
CA LEU A 366 4.98 -15.35 5.71
C LEU A 366 6.08 -14.53 5.01
N PRO A 367 7.03 -15.11 4.26
CA PRO A 367 8.00 -14.31 3.51
C PRO A 367 7.37 -13.42 2.43
N ALA A 368 6.33 -13.89 1.73
CA ALA A 368 5.59 -13.07 0.76
C ALA A 368 4.82 -11.94 1.44
N GLU A 369 4.11 -12.24 2.53
CA GLU A 369 3.37 -11.25 3.32
C GLU A 369 4.30 -10.15 3.83
N ARG A 370 5.48 -10.50 4.34
CA ARG A 370 6.50 -9.55 4.79
C ARG A 370 7.06 -8.71 3.65
N PHE A 371 7.34 -9.33 2.51
CA PHE A 371 7.85 -8.65 1.32
C PHE A 371 6.87 -7.59 0.82
N VAL A 372 5.60 -7.97 0.69
CA VAL A 372 4.52 -7.08 0.27
C VAL A 372 4.28 -5.97 1.30
N ALA A 373 4.29 -6.30 2.59
CA ALA A 373 4.16 -5.29 3.66
C ALA A 373 5.31 -4.27 3.64
N ALA A 374 6.56 -4.74 3.45
CA ALA A 374 7.72 -3.86 3.32
C ALA A 374 7.61 -2.95 2.09
N ALA A 375 7.15 -3.50 0.95
CA ALA A 375 6.96 -2.78 -0.30
C ALA A 375 5.79 -1.78 -0.26
N SER A 376 4.80 -2.00 0.60
CA SER A 376 3.65 -1.11 0.80
C SER A 376 3.95 0.02 1.78
N ALA A 377 5.05 -0.05 2.53
CA ALA A 377 5.43 1.00 3.45
C ALA A 377 5.81 2.28 2.68
N PRO A 378 5.40 3.48 3.17
CA PRO A 378 5.81 4.73 2.54
C PRO A 378 7.34 4.82 2.46
N THR A 379 7.88 5.01 1.28
CA THR A 379 9.30 5.34 1.10
C THR A 379 9.53 6.77 1.57
N GLY A 380 9.63 6.98 2.86
CA GLY A 380 9.76 8.30 3.46
C GLY A 380 10.53 8.29 4.77
N GLY A 381 11.81 8.71 4.72
CA GLY A 381 12.49 9.27 5.88
C GLY A 381 13.32 8.35 6.75
N ALA A 382 14.18 7.53 6.17
CA ALA A 382 15.42 7.20 6.86
C ALA A 382 16.32 8.45 6.85
N GLY A 383 16.20 9.28 7.88
CA GLY A 383 17.13 10.38 8.02
C GLY A 383 16.56 11.63 8.70
N ARG A 384 16.19 11.53 9.98
CA ARG A 384 16.27 12.64 10.97
C ARG A 384 15.87 12.17 12.36
N THR A 385 16.57 11.19 12.91
CA THR A 385 16.77 11.13 14.36
C THR A 385 18.10 11.83 14.65
N GLY A 386 18.12 13.13 14.43
CA GLY A 386 19.08 14.00 15.05
C GLY A 386 18.71 14.03 16.53
N SER A 387 19.42 13.28 17.35
CA SER A 387 19.44 13.48 18.80
C SER A 387 19.88 14.92 19.02
N VAL A 388 18.94 15.79 19.34
CA VAL A 388 19.26 17.11 19.91
C VAL A 388 19.87 16.80 21.26
N SER A 389 21.19 17.01 21.36
CA SER A 389 21.93 16.83 22.60
C SER A 389 21.34 17.70 23.70
N GLU A 390 21.35 17.20 24.93
CA GLU A 390 20.84 17.93 26.12
C GLU A 390 21.53 19.27 26.32
N GLU A 391 22.69 19.51 25.73
CA GLU A 391 23.39 20.79 25.75
C GLU A 391 22.70 21.93 25.02
N GLU A 392 21.92 21.66 23.97
CA GLU A 392 21.18 22.68 23.20
C GLU A 392 19.87 23.12 23.90
N ARG A 393 19.31 22.29 24.77
CA ARG A 393 18.14 22.64 25.61
C ARG A 393 18.45 23.60 26.74
N SER A 394 19.71 23.64 27.20
CA SER A 394 20.15 24.53 28.30
C SER A 394 20.27 25.99 27.86
N ARG A 395 20.46 26.29 26.57
CA ARG A 395 20.69 27.66 26.07
C ARG A 395 19.43 28.43 25.67
N ARG A 396 18.24 27.87 25.81
CA ARG A 396 16.95 28.50 25.45
C ARG A 396 16.01 28.73 26.64
N ARG A 397 16.52 29.02 27.85
CA ARG A 397 15.68 29.58 28.92
C ARG A 397 15.80 31.10 28.90
N PRO A 398 14.69 31.84 28.70
CA PRO A 398 14.71 33.32 28.86
C PRO A 398 14.88 33.66 30.33
N ARG A 399 15.61 34.76 30.55
CA ARG A 399 15.72 35.42 31.86
C ARG A 399 14.45 36.18 32.17
#